data_547355a20bb74614a622da8d2fa8b81d
#
_entry.id   547355a20bb74614a622da8d2fa8b81d
#
_cell.length_a   1.000
_cell.length_b   1.000
_cell.length_c   1.000
_cell.angle_alpha   90.00
_cell.angle_beta   90.00
_cell.angle_gamma   90.00
#
_symmetry.space_group_name_H-M   'P 1'
#
loop_
_entity.id
_entity.type
_entity.pdbx_description
1 polymer ?
#
loop_
_entity_poly.entity_id
_entity_poly.type
_entity_poly.pdbx_seq_one_letter_code
_entity_poly.pdbx_strand_id
1 'polypeptide(L)'
;MIQHARRLLFAIGLALAVSLGGAIPTATAQVPYLSLIPQNSSKYASIVVDAKTGEVLYAKRADAPRYPASITKVMTLYLTFEALAAGKISMDDEVVFSPHAAAQSPTKLGIRAGDSITVLEAIQALCTLSANDAATALAEKLGGTEARFAALMTLRAQELGMTNTNFANANGLPNSRNLSTARDIAILSRAVMRDYPQYYRFFGQTNFNFRGRNIRNHNHMLVNTPGVDGLKTGFTNASGFNIAISGVQDGRRLIVVVLGGPTRITRDKVAESLLLTGFDVIRRRNLGEDIRVAQNFFEPPQLAAATEPSMQQGDTGDSLSVRLASSPPPARASSIQIVDSKSVAKLNGKGKASAGGRWTVQVGSFNSRTDARKQLAITERRFGSLFDDARAVAEKDAGKYRSRFYGLSEKEAKDACRTLKANRQPCAVIPPSRG
;
A
#
# COMPACT_ATOMS: atom_id res chain seq x y z
N MET A 1 8.85 49.52 58.24
CA MET A 1 7.54 49.00 57.76
C MET A 1 7.49 48.66 56.27
N ILE A 2 8.32 49.23 55.44
CA ILE A 2 8.30 48.99 53.97
C ILE A 2 8.97 47.70 53.55
N GLN A 3 9.89 47.14 54.33
CA GLN A 3 10.60 45.88 53.96
C GLN A 3 9.80 44.59 54.21
N HIS A 4 8.84 44.61 55.08
CA HIS A 4 8.01 43.41 55.38
C HIS A 4 6.89 43.25 54.36
N ALA A 5 6.36 44.35 53.78
CA ALA A 5 5.36 44.26 52.73
C ALA A 5 5.88 43.68 51.39
N ARG A 6 7.17 43.91 51.06
CA ARG A 6 7.79 43.34 49.84
C ARG A 6 8.06 41.84 49.94
N ARG A 7 8.33 41.27 51.14
CA ARG A 7 8.53 39.82 51.31
C ARG A 7 7.19 39.04 51.29
N LEU A 8 6.07 39.64 51.68
CA LEU A 8 4.79 38.97 51.62
C LEU A 8 4.23 38.90 50.19
N LEU A 9 4.48 39.90 49.34
CA LEU A 9 4.07 39.90 47.93
C LEU A 9 4.87 38.91 47.09
N PHE A 10 6.15 38.65 47.46
CA PHE A 10 6.96 37.64 46.76
C PHE A 10 6.55 36.19 47.12
N ALA A 11 6.09 35.97 48.36
CA ALA A 11 5.63 34.63 48.79
C ALA A 11 4.28 34.25 48.20
N ILE A 12 3.39 35.22 47.98
CA ILE A 12 2.09 34.98 47.34
C ILE A 12 2.22 34.79 45.84
N GLY A 13 3.15 35.47 45.20
CA GLY A 13 3.45 35.30 43.74
C GLY A 13 4.04 33.92 43.39
N LEU A 14 4.82 33.32 44.30
CA LEU A 14 5.43 32.00 44.08
C LEU A 14 4.47 30.84 44.37
N ALA A 15 3.47 31.05 45.24
CA ALA A 15 2.45 30.04 45.53
C ALA A 15 1.34 29.94 44.47
N LEU A 16 1.13 30.99 43.66
CA LEU A 16 0.17 30.95 42.52
C LEU A 16 0.77 30.42 41.23
N ALA A 17 2.09 30.36 41.11
CA ALA A 17 2.79 29.81 39.90
C ALA A 17 2.89 28.29 39.88
N VAL A 18 2.64 27.59 40.99
CA VAL A 18 2.74 26.11 41.09
C VAL A 18 1.40 25.39 40.85
N SER A 19 0.28 26.09 40.82
CA SER A 19 -1.03 25.48 40.61
C SER A 19 -1.59 25.53 39.18
N LEU A 20 -0.79 25.98 38.20
CA LEU A 20 -1.14 25.97 36.77
C LEU A 20 -0.27 24.97 35.98
N GLY A 21 0.27 23.95 36.65
CA GLY A 21 0.76 22.74 36.03
C GLY A 21 -0.39 21.90 35.51
N GLY A 22 -1.17 22.47 34.61
CA GLY A 22 -2.15 21.73 33.83
C GLY A 22 -1.38 20.66 33.06
N ALA A 23 -1.61 19.39 33.38
CA ALA A 23 -1.19 18.28 32.53
C ALA A 23 -1.67 18.61 31.11
N ILE A 24 -0.70 18.95 30.24
CA ILE A 24 -0.96 19.00 28.80
C ILE A 24 -1.39 17.57 28.45
N PRO A 25 -2.65 17.31 28.07
CA PRO A 25 -2.98 16.01 27.54
C PRO A 25 -2.12 15.87 26.28
N THR A 26 -1.13 15.01 26.32
CA THR A 26 -0.52 14.50 25.13
C THR A 26 -1.62 13.71 24.41
N ALA A 27 -2.41 14.43 23.63
CA ALA A 27 -3.28 13.82 22.65
C ALA A 27 -2.35 13.09 21.68
N THR A 28 -2.05 11.83 21.97
CA THR A 28 -1.56 10.90 20.97
C THR A 28 -2.68 10.84 19.94
N ALA A 29 -2.53 11.61 18.87
CA ALA A 29 -3.35 11.47 17.68
C ALA A 29 -3.09 10.05 17.15
N GLN A 30 -3.84 9.08 17.64
CA GLN A 30 -3.94 7.77 17.03
C GLN A 30 -4.58 7.98 15.67
N VAL A 31 -3.77 8.02 14.65
CA VAL A 31 -4.26 8.07 13.29
C VAL A 31 -4.95 6.72 13.02
N PRO A 32 -6.21 6.70 12.60
CA PRO A 32 -6.94 5.44 12.38
C PRO A 32 -6.43 4.76 11.10
N TYR A 33 -5.40 3.96 11.23
CA TYR A 33 -4.71 3.26 10.13
C TYR A 33 -5.50 2.15 9.49
N LEU A 34 -6.24 1.41 10.29
CA LEU A 34 -6.96 0.21 9.86
C LEU A 34 -8.06 0.48 8.84
N SER A 35 -8.57 1.72 8.79
CA SER A 35 -9.58 2.12 7.79
C SER A 35 -9.01 2.25 6.35
N LEU A 36 -7.69 2.47 6.22
CA LEU A 36 -7.04 2.61 4.91
C LEU A 36 -6.66 1.26 4.28
N ILE A 37 -6.55 0.20 5.08
CA ILE A 37 -6.25 -1.13 4.59
C ILE A 37 -7.56 -1.82 4.24
N PRO A 38 -7.77 -2.24 2.98
CA PRO A 38 -8.91 -3.07 2.66
C PRO A 38 -8.82 -4.37 3.47
N GLN A 39 -9.58 -4.49 4.54
CA GLN A 39 -9.55 -5.63 5.47
C GLN A 39 -9.71 -6.97 4.75
N ASN A 40 -10.39 -6.98 3.61
CA ASN A 40 -10.71 -8.14 2.80
C ASN A 40 -9.88 -8.28 1.51
N SER A 41 -8.83 -7.46 1.29
CA SER A 41 -8.02 -7.62 0.10
C SER A 41 -7.13 -8.87 0.20
N SER A 42 -7.41 -9.88 -0.63
CA SER A 42 -6.57 -11.08 -0.73
C SER A 42 -5.13 -10.79 -1.14
N LYS A 43 -4.87 -9.64 -1.78
CA LYS A 43 -3.55 -9.21 -2.25
C LYS A 43 -2.70 -8.56 -1.16
N TYR A 44 -3.32 -8.03 -0.09
CA TYR A 44 -2.60 -7.28 0.94
C TYR A 44 -1.73 -8.19 1.80
N ALA A 45 -0.48 -7.77 1.98
CA ALA A 45 0.44 -8.29 2.99
C ALA A 45 1.39 -7.17 3.43
N SER A 46 1.84 -7.19 4.69
CA SER A 46 2.78 -6.18 5.19
C SER A 46 3.61 -6.70 6.35
N ILE A 47 4.76 -6.05 6.54
CA ILE A 47 5.68 -6.33 7.66
C ILE A 47 6.45 -5.05 8.03
N VAL A 48 6.76 -4.91 9.32
CA VAL A 48 7.69 -3.89 9.85
C VAL A 48 8.80 -4.63 10.59
N VAL A 49 10.04 -4.32 10.24
CA VAL A 49 11.23 -5.01 10.78
C VAL A 49 12.26 -3.98 11.22
N ASP A 50 12.84 -4.15 12.41
CA ASP A 50 14.05 -3.44 12.80
C ASP A 50 15.23 -3.92 11.94
N ALA A 51 15.83 -3.01 11.19
CA ALA A 51 16.89 -3.37 10.24
C ALA A 51 18.14 -3.94 10.92
N LYS A 52 18.47 -3.47 12.13
CA LYS A 52 19.66 -3.88 12.88
C LYS A 52 19.45 -5.26 13.50
N THR A 53 18.38 -5.45 14.26
CA THR A 53 18.14 -6.68 15.02
C THR A 53 17.46 -7.78 14.21
N GLY A 54 16.66 -7.41 13.22
CA GLY A 54 15.76 -8.32 12.50
C GLY A 54 14.44 -8.59 13.23
N GLU A 55 14.21 -7.93 14.37
CA GLU A 55 12.95 -8.05 15.09
C GLU A 55 11.77 -7.63 14.22
N VAL A 56 10.74 -8.46 14.21
CA VAL A 56 9.47 -8.17 13.53
C VAL A 56 8.57 -7.44 14.53
N LEU A 57 8.36 -6.14 14.28
CA LEU A 57 7.47 -5.32 15.11
C LEU A 57 5.99 -5.52 14.72
N TYR A 58 5.74 -5.79 13.45
CA TYR A 58 4.41 -6.00 12.89
C TYR A 58 4.44 -6.96 11.71
N ALA A 59 3.46 -7.83 11.61
CA ALA A 59 3.29 -8.74 10.47
C ALA A 59 1.80 -9.00 10.19
N LYS A 60 1.38 -8.78 8.95
CA LYS A 60 0.04 -9.14 8.47
C LYS A 60 0.14 -9.90 7.18
N ARG A 61 -0.24 -11.19 7.20
CA ARG A 61 -0.08 -12.11 6.07
C ARG A 61 1.32 -12.07 5.45
N ALA A 62 2.35 -11.84 6.29
CA ALA A 62 3.71 -11.55 5.84
C ALA A 62 4.34 -12.71 5.06
N ASP A 63 3.88 -13.93 5.29
CA ASP A 63 4.38 -15.16 4.68
C ASP A 63 3.50 -15.66 3.51
N ALA A 64 2.41 -14.94 3.21
CA ALA A 64 1.55 -15.30 2.10
C ALA A 64 2.21 -14.98 0.76
N PRO A 65 2.21 -15.92 -0.22
CA PRO A 65 2.79 -15.70 -1.54
C PRO A 65 2.14 -14.50 -2.25
N ARG A 66 2.97 -13.63 -2.80
CA ARG A 66 2.57 -12.42 -3.52
C ARG A 66 3.45 -12.22 -4.75
N TYR A 67 2.92 -11.52 -5.73
CA TYR A 67 3.71 -11.04 -6.87
C TYR A 67 4.50 -9.80 -6.45
N PRO A 68 5.85 -9.85 -6.43
CA PRO A 68 6.66 -8.70 -6.01
C PRO A 68 6.62 -7.54 -7.02
N ALA A 69 6.24 -7.80 -8.27
CA ALA A 69 6.37 -6.86 -9.36
C ALA A 69 7.81 -6.31 -9.42
N SER A 70 8.00 -5.01 -9.70
CA SER A 70 9.34 -4.42 -9.82
C SER A 70 10.17 -4.39 -8.53
N ILE A 71 9.65 -4.84 -7.38
CA ILE A 71 10.51 -5.08 -6.20
C ILE A 71 11.52 -6.19 -6.49
N THR A 72 11.22 -7.11 -7.42
CA THR A 72 12.17 -8.09 -8.00
C THR A 72 13.54 -7.48 -8.33
N LYS A 73 13.55 -6.23 -8.83
CA LYS A 73 14.80 -5.54 -9.21
C LYS A 73 15.76 -5.29 -8.03
N VAL A 74 15.29 -5.40 -6.80
CA VAL A 74 16.17 -5.34 -5.62
C VAL A 74 17.13 -6.54 -5.62
N MET A 75 16.65 -7.74 -6.01
CA MET A 75 17.53 -8.91 -6.15
C MET A 75 18.46 -8.78 -7.38
N THR A 76 17.98 -8.22 -8.47
CA THR A 76 18.84 -7.91 -9.63
C THR A 76 19.98 -6.98 -9.25
N LEU A 77 19.66 -5.92 -8.48
CA LEU A 77 20.67 -4.98 -7.95
C LEU A 77 21.58 -5.65 -6.91
N TYR A 78 21.04 -6.52 -6.05
CA TYR A 78 21.85 -7.27 -5.08
C TYR A 78 22.95 -8.08 -5.77
N LEU A 79 22.62 -8.86 -6.81
CA LEU A 79 23.60 -9.63 -7.59
C LEU A 79 24.53 -8.73 -8.42
N THR A 80 24.05 -7.57 -8.86
CA THR A 80 24.92 -6.57 -9.53
C THR A 80 25.94 -6.00 -8.54
N PHE A 81 25.52 -5.67 -7.31
CA PHE A 81 26.40 -5.18 -6.26
C PHE A 81 27.38 -6.25 -5.78
N GLU A 82 26.96 -7.51 -5.76
CA GLU A 82 27.85 -8.64 -5.49
C GLU A 82 28.97 -8.74 -6.54
N ALA A 83 28.61 -8.63 -7.82
CA ALA A 83 29.58 -8.68 -8.91
C ALA A 83 30.55 -7.49 -8.89
N LEU A 84 30.07 -6.28 -8.54
CA LEU A 84 30.90 -5.09 -8.35
C LEU A 84 31.85 -5.25 -7.14
N ALA A 85 31.34 -5.72 -6.00
CA ALA A 85 32.15 -5.94 -4.80
C ALA A 85 33.22 -7.03 -4.99
N ALA A 86 32.94 -8.03 -5.83
CA ALA A 86 33.89 -9.08 -6.22
C ALA A 86 34.85 -8.66 -7.35
N GLY A 87 34.77 -7.43 -7.85
CA GLY A 87 35.61 -6.94 -8.95
C GLY A 87 35.37 -7.65 -10.30
N LYS A 88 34.23 -8.36 -10.45
CA LYS A 88 33.88 -9.05 -11.71
C LYS A 88 33.37 -8.11 -12.78
N ILE A 89 32.85 -6.97 -12.37
CA ILE A 89 32.44 -5.85 -13.22
C ILE A 89 32.82 -4.53 -12.53
N SER A 90 32.90 -3.46 -13.32
CA SER A 90 33.09 -2.08 -12.85
C SER A 90 31.86 -1.23 -13.15
N MET A 91 31.77 -0.01 -12.55
CA MET A 91 30.68 0.93 -12.79
C MET A 91 30.66 1.43 -14.24
N ASP A 92 31.83 1.48 -14.89
CA ASP A 92 32.00 2.00 -16.25
C ASP A 92 31.87 0.91 -17.34
N ASP A 93 31.74 -0.35 -16.93
CA ASP A 93 31.54 -1.44 -17.89
C ASP A 93 30.26 -1.25 -18.68
N GLU A 94 30.33 -1.63 -19.97
CA GLU A 94 29.18 -1.59 -20.85
C GLU A 94 28.17 -2.70 -20.56
N VAL A 95 26.91 -2.32 -20.56
CA VAL A 95 25.73 -3.19 -20.54
C VAL A 95 25.07 -3.10 -21.91
N VAL A 96 25.34 -4.07 -22.76
CA VAL A 96 24.79 -4.14 -24.13
C VAL A 96 23.36 -4.64 -24.09
N PHE A 97 22.47 -4.03 -24.87
CA PHE A 97 21.07 -4.42 -24.96
C PHE A 97 20.86 -5.41 -26.10
N SER A 98 20.50 -6.63 -25.75
CA SER A 98 20.06 -7.62 -26.73
C SER A 98 18.71 -7.23 -27.36
N PRO A 99 18.28 -7.86 -28.47
CA PRO A 99 16.91 -7.71 -28.96
C PRO A 99 15.85 -8.07 -27.89
N HIS A 100 16.12 -9.06 -27.02
CA HIS A 100 15.24 -9.45 -25.92
C HIS A 100 15.13 -8.34 -24.84
N ALA A 101 16.26 -7.78 -24.42
CA ALA A 101 16.28 -6.68 -23.47
C ALA A 101 15.56 -5.42 -24.01
N ALA A 102 15.87 -5.02 -25.26
CA ALA A 102 15.26 -3.86 -25.92
C ALA A 102 13.73 -4.00 -26.13
N ALA A 103 13.23 -5.24 -26.32
CA ALA A 103 11.83 -5.55 -26.52
C ALA A 103 10.98 -5.54 -25.21
N GLN A 104 11.60 -5.40 -24.03
CA GLN A 104 10.88 -5.44 -22.77
C GLN A 104 9.76 -4.40 -22.69
N SER A 105 8.66 -4.78 -22.03
CA SER A 105 7.51 -3.89 -21.80
C SER A 105 7.87 -2.70 -20.89
N PRO A 106 7.23 -1.53 -21.01
CA PRO A 106 7.46 -0.39 -20.11
C PRO A 106 7.21 -0.75 -18.63
N THR A 107 7.91 -0.06 -17.67
CA THR A 107 8.77 1.11 -17.88
C THR A 107 10.17 0.70 -18.36
N LYS A 108 10.76 1.48 -19.24
CA LYS A 108 12.07 1.20 -19.83
C LYS A 108 12.80 2.48 -20.27
N LEU A 109 14.12 2.42 -20.41
CA LEU A 109 14.93 3.52 -20.96
C LEU A 109 14.67 3.70 -22.46
N GLY A 110 14.39 2.60 -23.18
CA GLY A 110 14.18 2.59 -24.62
C GLY A 110 15.50 2.55 -25.41
N ILE A 111 16.48 1.82 -24.90
CA ILE A 111 17.76 1.57 -25.58
C ILE A 111 17.53 0.60 -26.72
N ARG A 112 18.17 0.85 -27.88
CA ARG A 112 18.09 -0.02 -29.06
C ARG A 112 18.90 -1.29 -28.86
N ALA A 113 18.50 -2.34 -29.52
CA ALA A 113 19.33 -3.56 -29.61
C ALA A 113 20.67 -3.23 -30.25
N GLY A 114 21.76 -3.70 -29.61
CA GLY A 114 23.14 -3.42 -30.02
C GLY A 114 23.76 -2.19 -29.35
N ASP A 115 22.96 -1.24 -28.88
CA ASP A 115 23.45 -0.10 -28.09
C ASP A 115 23.77 -0.53 -26.65
N SER A 116 24.56 0.28 -25.94
CA SER A 116 24.94 0.05 -24.55
C SER A 116 24.73 1.28 -23.67
N ILE A 117 24.72 1.02 -22.35
CA ILE A 117 24.85 1.99 -21.27
C ILE A 117 25.87 1.47 -20.27
N THR A 118 26.32 2.30 -19.33
CA THR A 118 27.21 1.84 -18.26
C THR A 118 26.45 1.06 -17.18
N VAL A 119 27.16 0.22 -16.41
CA VAL A 119 26.61 -0.44 -15.21
C VAL A 119 26.04 0.59 -14.24
N LEU A 120 26.71 1.73 -14.07
CA LEU A 120 26.23 2.83 -13.22
C LEU A 120 24.88 3.36 -13.72
N GLU A 121 24.75 3.66 -15.01
CA GLU A 121 23.49 4.14 -15.61
C GLU A 121 22.38 3.07 -15.47
N ALA A 122 22.70 1.79 -15.64
CA ALA A 122 21.75 0.71 -15.44
C ALA A 122 21.26 0.64 -13.99
N ILE A 123 22.15 0.71 -13.00
CA ILE A 123 21.78 0.76 -11.57
C ILE A 123 20.84 1.94 -11.29
N GLN A 124 21.21 3.13 -11.75
CA GLN A 124 20.40 4.34 -11.56
C GLN A 124 19.02 4.22 -12.23
N ALA A 125 18.97 3.65 -13.43
CA ALA A 125 17.71 3.40 -14.14
C ALA A 125 16.80 2.38 -13.43
N LEU A 126 17.37 1.32 -12.83
CA LEU A 126 16.61 0.36 -12.03
C LEU A 126 16.03 1.00 -10.76
N CYS A 127 16.82 1.82 -10.06
CA CYS A 127 16.41 2.46 -8.82
C CYS A 127 15.34 3.54 -9.05
N THR A 128 15.49 4.39 -10.07
CA THR A 128 14.63 5.57 -10.29
C THR A 128 13.45 5.26 -11.22
N LEU A 129 13.73 4.90 -12.48
CA LEU A 129 12.72 4.62 -13.51
C LEU A 129 12.09 3.23 -13.34
N SER A 130 12.79 2.32 -12.66
CA SER A 130 12.39 0.91 -12.65
C SER A 130 12.49 0.26 -14.04
N ALA A 131 13.51 0.62 -14.81
CA ALA A 131 13.70 0.20 -16.21
C ALA A 131 13.74 -1.32 -16.38
N ASN A 132 12.81 -1.89 -17.14
CA ASN A 132 12.71 -3.34 -17.37
C ASN A 132 13.78 -3.80 -18.34
N ASP A 133 14.02 -3.03 -19.41
CA ASP A 133 15.04 -3.28 -20.41
C ASP A 133 16.45 -3.33 -19.80
N ALA A 134 16.79 -2.34 -18.96
CA ALA A 134 18.08 -2.31 -18.28
C ALA A 134 18.24 -3.46 -17.27
N ALA A 135 17.15 -3.89 -16.60
CA ALA A 135 17.20 -5.04 -15.69
C ALA A 135 17.49 -6.34 -16.45
N THR A 136 16.86 -6.54 -17.61
CA THR A 136 17.10 -7.70 -18.46
C THR A 136 18.51 -7.66 -19.07
N ALA A 137 19.00 -6.49 -19.53
CA ALA A 137 20.34 -6.36 -20.05
C ALA A 137 21.43 -6.66 -18.99
N LEU A 138 21.25 -6.18 -17.74
CA LEU A 138 22.11 -6.55 -16.60
C LEU A 138 22.08 -8.06 -16.33
N ALA A 139 20.89 -8.66 -16.38
CA ALA A 139 20.72 -10.10 -16.17
C ALA A 139 21.47 -10.90 -17.25
N GLU A 140 21.41 -10.49 -18.51
CA GLU A 140 22.15 -11.11 -19.60
C GLU A 140 23.66 -10.94 -19.47
N LYS A 141 24.12 -9.73 -19.07
CA LYS A 141 25.55 -9.47 -18.80
C LYS A 141 26.10 -10.37 -17.70
N LEU A 142 25.36 -10.53 -16.60
CA LEU A 142 25.83 -11.27 -15.41
C LEU A 142 25.57 -12.78 -15.49
N GLY A 143 24.46 -13.18 -16.11
CA GLY A 143 24.03 -14.59 -16.17
C GLY A 143 24.21 -15.25 -17.54
N GLY A 144 24.57 -14.49 -18.56
CA GLY A 144 24.58 -14.93 -19.95
C GLY A 144 23.20 -14.96 -20.61
N THR A 145 22.17 -15.34 -19.86
CA THR A 145 20.74 -15.24 -20.26
C THR A 145 19.89 -14.81 -19.08
N GLU A 146 18.74 -14.13 -19.32
CA GLU A 146 17.81 -13.75 -18.25
C GLU A 146 17.30 -14.98 -17.49
N ALA A 147 17.03 -16.10 -18.16
CA ALA A 147 16.56 -17.33 -17.52
C ALA A 147 17.59 -17.90 -16.54
N ARG A 148 18.87 -17.96 -16.92
CA ARG A 148 19.95 -18.40 -16.03
C ARG A 148 20.14 -17.42 -14.87
N PHE A 149 20.07 -16.14 -15.13
CA PHE A 149 20.15 -15.12 -14.08
C PHE A 149 18.97 -15.22 -13.08
N ALA A 150 17.74 -15.46 -13.54
CA ALA A 150 16.59 -15.69 -12.66
C ALA A 150 16.77 -16.93 -11.77
N ALA A 151 17.40 -17.98 -12.28
CA ALA A 151 17.78 -19.15 -11.46
C ALA A 151 18.82 -18.77 -10.40
N LEU A 152 19.83 -17.95 -10.73
CA LEU A 152 20.81 -17.43 -9.77
C LEU A 152 20.13 -16.53 -8.71
N MET A 153 19.18 -15.68 -9.11
CA MET A 153 18.38 -14.87 -8.17
C MET A 153 17.63 -15.76 -7.17
N THR A 154 17.04 -16.86 -7.64
CA THR A 154 16.31 -17.79 -6.77
C THR A 154 17.25 -18.54 -5.81
N LEU A 155 18.40 -19.00 -6.31
CA LEU A 155 19.42 -19.62 -5.47
C LEU A 155 19.90 -18.64 -4.39
N ARG A 156 20.23 -17.41 -4.77
CA ARG A 156 20.65 -16.38 -3.81
C ARG A 156 19.55 -16.06 -2.79
N ALA A 157 18.29 -16.06 -3.22
CA ALA A 157 17.17 -15.87 -2.31
C ALA A 157 17.14 -16.97 -1.22
N GLN A 158 17.34 -18.24 -1.61
CA GLN A 158 17.40 -19.37 -0.68
C GLN A 158 18.56 -19.21 0.31
N GLU A 159 19.76 -18.84 -0.19
CA GLU A 159 20.95 -18.61 0.65
C GLU A 159 20.75 -17.48 1.65
N LEU A 160 19.97 -16.45 1.31
CA LEU A 160 19.59 -15.37 2.21
C LEU A 160 18.49 -15.74 3.20
N GLY A 161 17.87 -16.92 3.07
CA GLY A 161 16.76 -17.36 3.91
C GLY A 161 15.37 -16.92 3.39
N MET A 162 15.26 -16.50 2.13
CA MET A 162 13.98 -16.15 1.48
C MET A 162 13.30 -17.43 0.96
N THR A 163 12.86 -18.27 1.88
CA THR A 163 12.41 -19.65 1.59
C THR A 163 11.13 -19.75 0.77
N ASN A 164 10.37 -18.65 0.67
CA ASN A 164 9.11 -18.60 -0.08
C ASN A 164 9.23 -17.72 -1.33
N THR A 165 10.45 -17.60 -1.89
CA THR A 165 10.71 -16.74 -3.05
C THR A 165 11.21 -17.55 -4.23
N ASN A 166 10.63 -17.31 -5.40
CA ASN A 166 11.09 -17.78 -6.70
C ASN A 166 11.06 -16.61 -7.68
N PHE A 167 12.19 -16.38 -8.34
CA PHE A 167 12.31 -15.38 -9.40
C PHE A 167 12.24 -16.06 -10.77
N ALA A 168 11.41 -15.54 -11.66
CA ALA A 168 11.23 -16.05 -13.03
C ALA A 168 11.79 -15.10 -14.09
N ASN A 169 12.14 -13.87 -13.72
CA ASN A 169 12.77 -12.86 -14.56
C ASN A 169 13.48 -11.82 -13.69
N ALA A 170 14.30 -10.96 -14.32
CA ALA A 170 15.10 -9.96 -13.65
C ALA A 170 14.32 -8.64 -13.33
N ASN A 171 13.19 -8.43 -13.94
CA ASN A 171 12.49 -7.14 -13.98
C ASN A 171 11.18 -7.11 -13.17
N GLY A 172 10.58 -8.28 -12.88
CA GLY A 172 9.31 -8.39 -12.15
C GLY A 172 8.06 -8.20 -13.02
N LEU A 173 8.20 -8.32 -14.34
CA LEU A 173 7.06 -8.40 -15.25
C LEU A 173 6.19 -9.63 -14.93
N PRO A 174 4.91 -9.63 -15.31
CA PRO A 174 3.99 -10.69 -14.96
C PRO A 174 4.47 -12.08 -15.39
N ASN A 175 4.64 -12.95 -14.39
CA ASN A 175 4.90 -14.37 -14.55
C ASN A 175 4.35 -15.09 -13.31
N SER A 176 3.58 -16.17 -13.51
CA SER A 176 2.94 -16.91 -12.40
C SER A 176 3.95 -17.52 -11.42
N ARG A 177 5.17 -17.80 -11.86
CA ARG A 177 6.24 -18.34 -11.04
C ARG A 177 7.07 -17.26 -10.30
N ASN A 178 6.87 -15.96 -10.60
CA ASN A 178 7.60 -14.87 -9.94
C ASN A 178 6.88 -14.50 -8.64
N LEU A 179 7.17 -15.23 -7.58
CA LEU A 179 6.50 -15.13 -6.27
C LEU A 179 7.50 -14.80 -5.16
N SER A 180 7.03 -14.06 -4.16
CA SER A 180 7.77 -13.74 -2.95
C SER A 180 6.78 -13.47 -1.80
N THR A 181 7.28 -13.13 -0.62
CA THR A 181 6.48 -12.75 0.54
C THR A 181 6.94 -11.40 1.09
N ALA A 182 6.13 -10.74 1.91
CA ALA A 182 6.56 -9.49 2.54
C ALA A 182 7.77 -9.72 3.48
N ARG A 183 7.83 -10.89 4.16
CA ARG A 183 8.97 -11.28 4.98
C ARG A 183 10.23 -11.47 4.16
N ASP A 184 10.17 -12.20 3.06
CA ASP A 184 11.33 -12.46 2.22
C ASP A 184 11.87 -11.16 1.60
N ILE A 185 10.98 -10.25 1.18
CA ILE A 185 11.39 -8.92 0.70
C ILE A 185 12.07 -8.12 1.83
N ALA A 186 11.61 -8.21 3.08
CA ALA A 186 12.27 -7.56 4.20
C ALA A 186 13.66 -8.17 4.47
N ILE A 187 13.82 -9.49 4.33
CA ILE A 187 15.11 -10.18 4.41
C ILE A 187 16.05 -9.64 3.33
N LEU A 188 15.62 -9.58 2.08
CA LEU A 188 16.41 -9.04 0.97
C LEU A 188 16.80 -7.56 1.22
N SER A 189 15.85 -6.76 1.70
CA SER A 189 16.10 -5.35 2.00
C SER A 189 17.17 -5.17 3.07
N ARG A 190 17.15 -6.02 4.13
CA ARG A 190 18.22 -6.04 5.15
C ARG A 190 19.54 -6.50 4.56
N ALA A 191 19.53 -7.55 3.73
CA ALA A 191 20.74 -8.09 3.12
C ALA A 191 21.47 -7.03 2.26
N VAL A 192 20.74 -6.27 1.43
CA VAL A 192 21.35 -5.19 0.62
C VAL A 192 22.07 -4.17 1.50
N MET A 193 21.47 -3.77 2.62
CA MET A 193 22.05 -2.77 3.54
C MET A 193 23.26 -3.31 4.31
N ARG A 194 23.21 -4.60 4.68
CA ARG A 194 24.28 -5.27 5.43
C ARG A 194 25.50 -5.57 4.57
N ASP A 195 25.25 -6.14 3.38
CA ASP A 195 26.30 -6.71 2.54
C ASP A 195 26.92 -5.68 1.59
N TYR A 196 26.12 -4.69 1.15
CA TYR A 196 26.52 -3.68 0.17
C TYR A 196 26.16 -2.25 0.60
N PRO A 197 26.56 -1.80 1.81
CA PRO A 197 26.21 -0.48 2.34
C PRO A 197 26.71 0.66 1.44
N GLN A 198 27.85 0.48 0.76
CA GLN A 198 28.43 1.47 -0.16
C GLN A 198 27.58 1.75 -1.38
N TYR A 199 26.74 0.76 -1.80
CA TYR A 199 25.85 0.89 -2.97
C TYR A 199 24.41 1.22 -2.56
N TYR A 200 24.07 1.11 -1.27
CA TYR A 200 22.71 1.36 -0.79
C TYR A 200 22.19 2.76 -1.16
N ARG A 201 23.08 3.76 -1.24
CA ARG A 201 22.76 5.14 -1.62
C ARG A 201 21.97 5.28 -2.93
N PHE A 202 22.12 4.34 -3.86
CA PHE A 202 21.41 4.38 -5.14
C PHE A 202 19.88 4.27 -4.97
N PHE A 203 19.39 3.58 -3.94
CA PHE A 203 17.98 3.47 -3.67
C PHE A 203 17.35 4.78 -3.17
N GLY A 204 18.15 5.67 -2.58
CA GLY A 204 17.74 6.98 -2.10
C GLY A 204 17.76 8.09 -3.16
N GLN A 205 18.20 7.81 -4.38
CA GLN A 205 18.24 8.82 -5.45
C GLN A 205 16.83 9.27 -5.83
N THR A 206 16.54 10.55 -5.71
CA THR A 206 15.24 11.15 -6.06
C THR A 206 15.06 11.34 -7.57
N ASN A 207 16.16 11.47 -8.30
CA ASN A 207 16.18 11.64 -9.74
C ASN A 207 17.46 11.06 -10.36
N PHE A 208 17.43 10.90 -11.68
CA PHE A 208 18.54 10.43 -12.51
C PHE A 208 18.52 11.22 -13.82
N ASN A 209 19.65 11.83 -14.18
CA ASN A 209 19.79 12.51 -15.46
C ASN A 209 20.38 11.53 -16.49
N PHE A 210 19.57 11.18 -17.47
CA PHE A 210 19.96 10.26 -18.51
C PHE A 210 19.83 10.91 -19.88
N ARG A 211 20.96 11.14 -20.53
CA ARG A 211 21.03 11.76 -21.88
C ARG A 211 20.17 13.02 -21.99
N GLY A 212 20.31 13.93 -21.02
CA GLY A 212 19.57 15.20 -20.95
C GLY A 212 18.13 15.09 -20.42
N ARG A 213 17.61 13.90 -20.14
CA ARG A 213 16.29 13.70 -19.52
C ARG A 213 16.41 13.55 -18.02
N ASN A 214 15.73 14.38 -17.25
CA ASN A 214 15.64 14.24 -15.81
C ASN A 214 14.52 13.23 -15.47
N ILE A 215 14.89 12.05 -14.99
CA ILE A 215 13.99 10.95 -14.64
C ILE A 215 13.78 10.94 -13.14
N ARG A 216 12.54 11.16 -12.70
CA ARG A 216 12.17 11.15 -11.27
C ARG A 216 11.96 9.74 -10.76
N ASN A 217 12.34 9.50 -9.50
CA ASN A 217 12.10 8.23 -8.85
C ASN A 217 10.60 7.98 -8.63
N HIS A 218 10.16 6.76 -8.88
CA HIS A 218 8.79 6.31 -8.64
C HIS A 218 8.45 6.17 -7.14
N ASN A 219 9.45 6.14 -6.27
CA ASN A 219 9.27 6.16 -4.82
C ASN A 219 9.11 7.61 -4.32
N HIS A 220 7.88 8.10 -4.29
CA HIS A 220 7.59 9.45 -3.83
C HIS A 220 7.85 9.66 -2.34
N MET A 221 7.95 8.58 -1.55
CA MET A 221 8.21 8.69 -0.11
C MET A 221 9.63 9.19 0.19
N LEU A 222 10.57 9.08 -0.75
CA LEU A 222 11.92 9.68 -0.64
C LEU A 222 11.88 11.20 -0.47
N VAL A 223 10.82 11.85 -0.96
CA VAL A 223 10.64 13.31 -0.87
C VAL A 223 9.59 13.68 0.17
N ASN A 224 8.55 12.86 0.29
CA ASN A 224 7.35 13.22 1.06
C ASN A 224 7.40 12.76 2.52
N THR A 225 8.27 11.79 2.87
CA THR A 225 8.34 11.23 4.23
C THR A 225 9.76 11.40 4.78
N PRO A 226 9.95 12.29 5.78
CA PRO A 226 11.27 12.52 6.38
C PRO A 226 11.91 11.22 6.88
N GLY A 227 13.21 11.07 6.65
CA GLY A 227 13.98 9.91 7.08
C GLY A 227 13.91 8.69 6.15
N VAL A 228 13.01 8.66 5.16
CA VAL A 228 12.97 7.58 4.16
C VAL A 228 14.10 7.76 3.14
N ASP A 229 14.92 6.71 2.97
CA ASP A 229 16.12 6.70 2.13
C ASP A 229 16.20 5.52 1.15
N GLY A 230 15.13 4.81 0.94
CA GLY A 230 15.01 3.66 0.01
C GLY A 230 13.62 3.05 0.11
N LEU A 231 13.29 1.96 -0.52
CA LEU A 231 14.04 1.13 -1.47
C LEU A 231 13.37 1.13 -2.85
N LYS A 232 12.22 0.43 -2.99
CA LYS A 232 11.65 0.13 -4.31
C LYS A 232 10.13 0.03 -4.30
N THR A 233 9.52 0.55 -5.36
CA THR A 233 8.09 0.37 -5.66
C THR A 233 7.88 -0.71 -6.72
N GLY A 234 6.68 -1.28 -6.76
CA GLY A 234 6.26 -2.21 -7.80
C GLY A 234 4.76 -2.14 -8.06
N PHE A 235 4.36 -2.43 -9.29
CA PHE A 235 2.96 -2.52 -9.67
C PHE A 235 2.76 -3.47 -10.85
N THR A 236 1.78 -4.33 -10.74
CA THR A 236 1.14 -5.04 -11.85
C THR A 236 -0.35 -5.15 -11.52
N ASN A 237 -1.20 -5.41 -12.52
CA ASN A 237 -2.61 -5.64 -12.27
C ASN A 237 -2.86 -6.81 -11.29
N ALA A 238 -2.00 -7.84 -11.36
CA ALA A 238 -2.10 -9.01 -10.47
C ALA A 238 -1.64 -8.69 -9.05
N SER A 239 -0.54 -7.94 -8.88
CA SER A 239 0.01 -7.63 -7.56
C SER A 239 -0.74 -6.53 -6.81
N GLY A 240 -1.34 -5.54 -7.51
CA GLY A 240 -1.65 -4.24 -6.92
C GLY A 240 -0.38 -3.40 -6.69
N PHE A 241 -0.50 -2.35 -5.90
CA PHE A 241 0.62 -1.43 -5.62
C PHE A 241 1.47 -1.94 -4.45
N ASN A 242 2.75 -2.19 -4.72
CA ASN A 242 3.73 -2.69 -3.77
C ASN A 242 4.76 -1.60 -3.42
N ILE A 243 5.34 -1.68 -2.23
CA ILE A 243 6.49 -0.89 -1.82
C ILE A 243 7.30 -1.63 -0.75
N ALA A 244 8.62 -1.52 -0.85
CA ALA A 244 9.54 -1.73 0.26
C ALA A 244 10.21 -0.38 0.54
N ILE A 245 10.17 0.09 1.78
CA ILE A 245 10.88 1.31 2.22
C ILE A 245 11.80 1.00 3.37
N SER A 246 12.79 1.87 3.51
CA SER A 246 13.60 2.00 4.71
C SER A 246 13.51 3.43 5.20
N GLY A 247 13.43 3.60 6.50
CA GLY A 247 13.47 4.91 7.13
C GLY A 247 14.39 4.90 8.35
N VAL A 248 14.96 6.07 8.66
CA VAL A 248 15.83 6.29 9.82
C VAL A 248 15.25 7.41 10.67
N GLN A 249 15.15 7.16 11.97
CA GLN A 249 14.79 8.16 12.97
C GLN A 249 15.57 7.85 14.26
N ASP A 250 16.16 8.88 14.87
CA ASP A 250 16.93 8.78 16.14
C ASP A 250 17.98 7.65 16.14
N GLY A 251 18.70 7.49 15.02
CA GLY A 251 19.72 6.46 14.83
C GLY A 251 19.20 5.03 14.67
N ARG A 252 17.89 4.82 14.67
CA ARG A 252 17.25 3.52 14.42
C ARG A 252 16.73 3.47 12.99
N ARG A 253 16.89 2.30 12.38
CA ARG A 253 16.43 2.04 11.01
C ARG A 253 15.34 0.98 11.01
N LEU A 254 14.23 1.28 10.38
CA LEU A 254 13.15 0.32 10.14
C LEU A 254 13.00 0.06 8.65
N ILE A 255 12.56 -1.15 8.34
CA ILE A 255 12.14 -1.59 7.00
C ILE A 255 10.64 -1.87 7.06
N VAL A 256 9.90 -1.31 6.11
CA VAL A 256 8.48 -1.57 5.94
C VAL A 256 8.24 -2.11 4.53
N VAL A 257 7.52 -3.23 4.45
CA VAL A 257 7.06 -3.78 3.18
C VAL A 257 5.54 -3.79 3.17
N VAL A 258 4.95 -3.22 2.13
CA VAL A 258 3.50 -3.25 1.86
C VAL A 258 3.28 -3.79 0.47
N LEU A 259 2.55 -4.89 0.37
CA LEU A 259 2.18 -5.55 -0.89
C LEU A 259 0.66 -5.48 -1.09
N GLY A 260 0.23 -5.32 -2.33
CA GLY A 260 -1.17 -5.43 -2.71
C GLY A 260 -2.04 -4.22 -2.37
N GLY A 261 -1.47 -3.04 -2.24
CA GLY A 261 -2.25 -1.81 -2.04
C GLY A 261 -3.20 -1.53 -3.22
N PRO A 262 -4.39 -0.96 -2.96
CA PRO A 262 -5.37 -0.68 -4.02
C PRO A 262 -4.97 0.49 -4.92
N THR A 263 -4.29 1.48 -4.36
CA THR A 263 -3.75 2.64 -5.08
C THR A 263 -2.34 2.96 -4.59
N ARG A 264 -1.61 3.75 -5.38
CA ARG A 264 -0.31 4.27 -4.97
C ARG A 264 -0.43 5.10 -3.69
N ILE A 265 -1.42 6.00 -3.63
CA ILE A 265 -1.61 6.91 -2.49
C ILE A 265 -1.93 6.12 -1.21
N THR A 266 -2.88 5.18 -1.28
CA THR A 266 -3.22 4.34 -0.12
C THR A 266 -2.02 3.51 0.35
N ARG A 267 -1.27 2.90 -0.59
CA ARG A 267 -0.07 2.13 -0.29
C ARG A 267 0.98 2.99 0.43
N ASP A 268 1.25 4.23 -0.07
CA ASP A 268 2.22 5.14 0.54
C ASP A 268 1.79 5.56 1.95
N LYS A 269 0.52 5.95 2.13
CA LYS A 269 -0.03 6.28 3.45
C LYS A 269 0.06 5.12 4.44
N VAL A 270 -0.25 3.89 4.02
CA VAL A 270 -0.11 2.71 4.87
C VAL A 270 1.34 2.48 5.25
N ALA A 271 2.27 2.57 4.29
CA ALA A 271 3.69 2.36 4.55
C ALA A 271 4.27 3.43 5.50
N GLU A 272 3.94 4.71 5.29
CA GLU A 272 4.33 5.81 6.18
C GLU A 272 3.87 5.56 7.60
N SER A 273 2.66 5.19 7.74
CA SER A 273 1.99 4.91 8.95
C SER A 273 2.59 3.76 9.74
N LEU A 274 2.80 2.65 9.08
CA LEU A 274 3.50 1.53 9.68
C LEU A 274 4.91 1.93 10.15
N LEU A 275 5.60 2.77 9.35
CA LEU A 275 6.92 3.28 9.70
C LEU A 275 6.89 4.14 10.97
N LEU A 276 5.99 5.11 11.03
CA LEU A 276 5.86 6.02 12.17
C LEU A 276 5.43 5.28 13.46
N THR A 277 4.49 4.35 13.36
CA THR A 277 4.10 3.50 14.50
C THR A 277 5.28 2.66 14.99
N GLY A 278 6.09 2.10 14.07
CA GLY A 278 7.29 1.35 14.45
C GLY A 278 8.30 2.21 15.21
N PHE A 279 8.53 3.43 14.76
CA PHE A 279 9.41 4.37 15.51
C PHE A 279 8.83 4.77 16.85
N ASP A 280 7.50 4.95 16.96
CA ASP A 280 6.86 5.24 18.26
C ASP A 280 7.04 4.07 19.24
N VAL A 281 6.86 2.83 18.81
CA VAL A 281 7.12 1.65 19.63
C VAL A 281 8.57 1.63 20.14
N ILE A 282 9.56 1.89 19.26
CA ILE A 282 10.97 1.92 19.66
C ILE A 282 11.24 3.05 20.64
N ARG A 283 10.73 4.24 20.38
CA ARG A 283 10.85 5.41 21.24
C ARG A 283 10.30 5.13 22.64
N ARG A 284 9.12 4.55 22.74
CA ARG A 284 8.46 4.20 24.02
C ARG A 284 9.26 3.15 24.79
N ARG A 285 9.78 2.12 24.13
CA ARG A 285 10.70 1.15 24.75
C ARG A 285 11.96 1.82 25.28
N ASN A 286 12.53 2.77 24.55
CA ASN A 286 13.70 3.53 25.00
C ASN A 286 13.39 4.43 26.23
N LEU A 287 12.14 4.81 26.44
CA LEU A 287 11.64 5.52 27.62
C LEU A 287 11.28 4.59 28.79
N GLY A 288 11.55 3.29 28.66
CA GLY A 288 11.34 2.30 29.73
C GLY A 288 9.97 1.62 29.73
N GLU A 289 9.10 1.85 28.70
CA GLU A 289 7.85 1.11 28.62
C GLU A 289 8.08 -0.37 28.27
N ASP A 290 7.50 -1.29 29.05
CA ASP A 290 7.57 -2.74 28.81
C ASP A 290 6.62 -3.17 27.67
N ILE A 291 7.00 -2.86 26.43
CA ILE A 291 6.26 -3.25 25.25
C ILE A 291 6.80 -4.60 24.75
N ARG A 292 6.22 -5.71 25.20
CA ARG A 292 6.59 -7.07 24.79
C ARG A 292 5.98 -7.45 23.44
N VAL A 293 4.75 -7.03 23.16
CA VAL A 293 4.02 -7.33 21.92
C VAL A 293 3.77 -6.05 21.14
N ALA A 294 4.72 -5.71 20.26
CA ALA A 294 4.64 -4.50 19.43
C ALA A 294 3.43 -4.50 18.49
N GLN A 295 3.00 -5.67 18.01
CA GLN A 295 1.85 -5.86 17.11
C GLN A 295 0.59 -5.10 17.58
N ASN A 296 0.33 -5.06 18.88
CA ASN A 296 -0.86 -4.42 19.46
C ASN A 296 -0.92 -2.90 19.23
N PHE A 297 0.20 -2.25 18.93
CA PHE A 297 0.25 -0.82 18.63
C PHE A 297 -0.13 -0.53 17.17
N PHE A 298 0.02 -1.52 16.31
CA PHE A 298 -0.35 -1.44 14.90
C PHE A 298 -1.82 -1.84 14.66
N GLU A 299 -2.31 -2.80 15.44
CA GLU A 299 -3.69 -3.27 15.41
C GLU A 299 -4.21 -3.30 16.86
N PRO A 300 -4.66 -2.16 17.41
CA PRO A 300 -5.22 -2.15 18.76
C PRO A 300 -6.37 -3.15 18.82
N PRO A 301 -6.49 -3.91 19.94
CA PRO A 301 -7.57 -4.87 20.10
C PRO A 301 -8.89 -4.13 19.89
N GLN A 302 -9.73 -4.65 19.00
CA GLN A 302 -11.12 -4.21 18.94
C GLN A 302 -11.68 -4.42 20.34
N LEU A 303 -12.16 -3.34 20.99
CA LEU A 303 -12.97 -3.47 22.18
C LEU A 303 -14.07 -4.46 21.83
N ALA A 304 -13.97 -5.67 22.40
CA ALA A 304 -15.06 -6.62 22.36
C ALA A 304 -16.26 -5.84 22.82
N ALA A 305 -17.28 -5.71 21.97
CA ALA A 305 -18.53 -5.07 22.35
C ALA A 305 -18.90 -5.68 23.70
N ALA A 306 -18.90 -4.86 24.74
CA ALA A 306 -19.29 -5.28 26.06
C ALA A 306 -20.71 -5.81 25.92
N THR A 307 -20.85 -7.11 25.89
CA THR A 307 -22.11 -7.78 26.08
C THR A 307 -22.40 -7.53 27.55
N GLU A 308 -23.33 -6.60 27.82
CA GLU A 308 -23.83 -6.43 29.15
C GLU A 308 -24.33 -7.79 29.64
N PRO A 309 -23.96 -8.21 30.86
CA PRO A 309 -24.52 -9.43 31.42
C PRO A 309 -26.01 -9.18 31.74
N SER A 310 -26.87 -9.72 30.89
CA SER A 310 -28.28 -9.87 31.29
C SER A 310 -28.33 -10.85 32.46
N MET A 311 -28.58 -10.34 33.66
CA MET A 311 -28.99 -11.16 34.79
C MET A 311 -30.29 -11.90 34.41
N GLN A 312 -30.21 -13.16 34.18
CA GLN A 312 -31.34 -14.06 34.32
C GLN A 312 -30.97 -15.19 35.27
N GLN A 313 -31.69 -15.17 36.41
CA GLN A 313 -31.67 -16.23 37.40
C GLN A 313 -32.31 -17.53 36.88
N GLY A 314 -31.72 -18.67 37.34
CA GLY A 314 -32.42 -19.96 37.56
C GLY A 314 -32.37 -20.89 36.32
N ASP A 315 -31.93 -22.03 36.38
CA ASP A 315 -32.14 -23.22 37.18
C ASP A 315 -31.30 -24.39 36.56
N THR A 316 -30.89 -25.26 37.40
CA THR A 316 -30.35 -26.61 37.35
C THR A 316 -30.40 -27.41 36.05
N GLY A 317 -29.27 -28.12 35.74
CA GLY A 317 -29.34 -29.46 35.14
C GLY A 317 -28.43 -29.70 33.93
N ASP A 318 -27.29 -30.30 34.21
CA ASP A 318 -26.58 -31.38 33.49
C ASP A 318 -26.53 -31.45 31.95
N SER A 319 -25.35 -31.57 31.52
CA SER A 319 -24.75 -32.30 30.38
C SER A 319 -23.93 -31.45 29.40
N LEU A 320 -22.59 -31.70 29.45
CA LEU A 320 -21.63 -31.26 28.44
C LEU A 320 -22.00 -31.86 27.07
N SER A 321 -22.29 -31.01 26.11
CA SER A 321 -22.17 -31.35 24.70
C SER A 321 -21.43 -30.28 23.95
N VAL A 322 -20.15 -30.54 23.61
CA VAL A 322 -19.35 -29.73 22.71
C VAL A 322 -19.95 -29.84 21.32
N ARG A 323 -20.63 -28.82 20.84
CA ARG A 323 -20.97 -28.68 19.42
C ARG A 323 -19.99 -27.70 18.77
N LEU A 324 -19.09 -28.26 17.96
CA LEU A 324 -18.34 -27.49 16.96
C LEU A 324 -19.33 -26.86 15.98
N ALA A 325 -19.54 -25.55 16.09
CA ALA A 325 -20.26 -24.78 15.08
C ALA A 325 -19.27 -24.37 14.00
N SER A 326 -19.25 -25.11 12.93
CA SER A 326 -18.68 -24.73 11.64
C SER A 326 -19.71 -23.90 10.88
N SER A 327 -19.45 -22.61 10.70
CA SER A 327 -19.82 -21.84 9.50
C SER A 327 -19.41 -20.37 9.67
N PRO A 328 -18.63 -19.80 8.76
CA PRO A 328 -18.37 -18.36 8.77
C PRO A 328 -19.62 -17.60 8.27
N PRO A 329 -19.88 -16.39 8.80
CA PRO A 329 -20.96 -15.56 8.30
C PRO A 329 -20.69 -15.13 6.84
N PRO A 330 -21.73 -15.00 6.01
CA PRO A 330 -21.57 -14.67 4.61
C PRO A 330 -21.01 -13.24 4.45
N ALA A 331 -19.98 -13.14 3.64
CA ALA A 331 -19.45 -11.88 3.14
C ALA A 331 -20.59 -11.10 2.47
N ARG A 332 -20.80 -9.85 2.88
CA ARG A 332 -21.61 -8.90 2.12
C ARG A 332 -20.89 -8.62 0.80
N ALA A 333 -21.20 -9.39 -0.21
CA ALA A 333 -20.91 -9.04 -1.58
C ALA A 333 -21.76 -7.82 -1.92
N SER A 334 -21.13 -6.72 -2.34
CA SER A 334 -21.80 -5.62 -3.03
C SER A 334 -22.34 -6.19 -4.33
N SER A 335 -23.57 -6.71 -4.29
CA SER A 335 -24.19 -7.32 -5.46
C SER A 335 -24.67 -6.21 -6.41
N ILE A 336 -23.97 -6.02 -7.52
CA ILE A 336 -24.48 -5.24 -8.63
C ILE A 336 -25.79 -5.91 -9.07
N GLN A 337 -26.91 -5.29 -8.72
CA GLN A 337 -28.22 -5.79 -9.11
C GLN A 337 -28.55 -5.31 -10.53
N ILE A 338 -29.04 -6.24 -11.33
CA ILE A 338 -29.54 -5.93 -12.67
C ILE A 338 -31.04 -6.11 -12.59
N VAL A 339 -31.73 -5.00 -12.82
CA VAL A 339 -33.19 -4.93 -12.78
C VAL A 339 -33.72 -4.27 -14.05
N ASP A 340 -34.89 -4.69 -14.46
CA ASP A 340 -35.64 -4.03 -15.56
C ASP A 340 -36.24 -2.71 -15.07
N SER A 341 -36.44 -1.78 -16.00
CA SER A 341 -36.92 -0.43 -15.67
C SER A 341 -38.23 -0.39 -14.85
N LYS A 342 -39.10 -1.42 -14.99
CA LYS A 342 -40.30 -1.57 -14.15
C LYS A 342 -40.06 -1.97 -12.69
N SER A 343 -38.90 -2.55 -12.40
CA SER A 343 -38.52 -2.98 -11.03
C SER A 343 -37.82 -1.88 -10.25
N VAL A 344 -37.31 -0.84 -10.92
CA VAL A 344 -36.65 0.30 -10.28
C VAL A 344 -37.59 1.12 -9.41
N ALA A 345 -38.84 1.26 -9.81
CA ALA A 345 -39.88 1.96 -9.04
C ALA A 345 -40.18 1.28 -7.68
N LYS A 346 -40.05 -0.04 -7.59
CA LYS A 346 -40.19 -0.81 -6.32
C LYS A 346 -38.99 -0.79 -5.40
N LEU A 347 -37.80 -0.45 -5.93
CA LEU A 347 -36.55 -0.45 -5.17
C LEU A 347 -36.34 0.85 -4.37
N ASN A 348 -37.00 1.93 -4.77
CA ASN A 348 -36.95 3.22 -4.08
C ASN A 348 -37.72 3.26 -2.73
N GLY A 349 -38.33 2.15 -2.32
CA GLY A 349 -39.22 2.08 -1.15
C GLY A 349 -38.70 1.36 0.10
N LYS A 350 -37.55 0.71 0.07
CA LYS A 350 -37.04 -0.08 1.24
C LYS A 350 -35.56 0.17 1.55
N GLY A 351 -35.26 1.34 2.05
CA GLY A 351 -34.03 1.69 2.77
C GLY A 351 -34.34 2.89 3.63
N LYS A 352 -33.89 2.91 4.90
CA LYS A 352 -34.08 4.05 5.80
C LYS A 352 -33.54 5.31 5.09
N ALA A 353 -34.45 6.12 4.58
CA ALA A 353 -34.17 7.39 3.93
C ALA A 353 -33.82 8.41 4.99
N SER A 354 -32.63 8.98 4.96
CA SER A 354 -32.45 10.36 5.40
C SER A 354 -33.25 11.24 4.45
N ALA A 355 -34.07 12.12 5.00
CA ALA A 355 -34.97 12.99 4.25
C ALA A 355 -34.16 13.84 3.26
N GLY A 356 -34.25 13.58 1.94
CA GLY A 356 -33.76 14.50 0.94
C GLY A 356 -33.16 13.96 -0.36
N GLY A 357 -33.01 12.65 -0.62
CA GLY A 357 -32.20 12.28 -1.76
C GLY A 357 -32.74 11.17 -2.63
N ARG A 358 -33.21 11.50 -3.86
CA ARG A 358 -33.56 10.54 -4.92
C ARG A 358 -32.89 10.86 -6.26
N TRP A 359 -31.78 11.59 -6.24
CA TRP A 359 -31.05 11.91 -7.45
C TRP A 359 -30.19 10.73 -7.90
N THR A 360 -29.98 10.66 -9.22
CA THR A 360 -29.26 9.56 -9.84
C THR A 360 -28.09 10.11 -10.67
N VAL A 361 -26.94 9.44 -10.62
CA VAL A 361 -25.78 9.73 -11.48
C VAL A 361 -25.62 8.62 -12.50
N GLN A 362 -25.72 8.94 -13.78
CA GLN A 362 -25.46 8.01 -14.88
C GLN A 362 -24.04 8.19 -15.39
N VAL A 363 -23.27 7.09 -15.46
CA VAL A 363 -21.84 7.08 -15.82
C VAL A 363 -21.56 6.34 -17.14
N GLY A 364 -22.61 5.99 -17.88
CA GLY A 364 -22.46 5.39 -19.21
C GLY A 364 -23.74 4.79 -19.76
N SER A 365 -23.73 4.52 -21.09
CA SER A 365 -24.79 3.83 -21.80
C SER A 365 -24.14 2.89 -22.83
N PHE A 366 -24.50 1.60 -22.82
CA PHE A 366 -23.80 0.53 -23.54
C PHE A 366 -24.78 -0.37 -24.29
N ASN A 367 -24.29 -1.04 -25.33
CA ASN A 367 -25.10 -2.03 -26.07
C ASN A 367 -25.11 -3.39 -25.35
N SER A 368 -24.13 -3.63 -24.44
CA SER A 368 -23.97 -4.90 -23.73
C SER A 368 -24.14 -4.69 -22.22
N ARG A 369 -24.75 -5.68 -21.57
CA ARG A 369 -24.91 -5.78 -20.12
C ARG A 369 -23.56 -5.87 -19.40
N THR A 370 -22.62 -6.56 -20.01
CA THR A 370 -21.27 -6.77 -19.48
C THR A 370 -20.50 -5.45 -19.43
N ASP A 371 -20.58 -4.61 -20.48
CA ASP A 371 -19.88 -3.34 -20.52
C ASP A 371 -20.46 -2.34 -19.51
N ALA A 372 -21.80 -2.34 -19.35
CA ALA A 372 -22.44 -1.50 -18.34
C ALA A 372 -21.99 -1.88 -16.91
N ARG A 373 -21.86 -3.16 -16.61
CA ARG A 373 -21.31 -3.65 -15.31
C ARG A 373 -19.85 -3.29 -15.14
N LYS A 374 -19.06 -3.46 -16.19
CA LYS A 374 -17.63 -3.10 -16.18
C LYS A 374 -17.42 -1.62 -15.89
N GLN A 375 -18.26 -0.74 -16.48
CA GLN A 375 -18.20 0.69 -16.21
C GLN A 375 -18.55 1.02 -14.75
N LEU A 376 -19.60 0.42 -14.18
CA LEU A 376 -19.91 0.60 -12.75
C LEU A 376 -18.73 0.18 -11.86
N ALA A 377 -18.16 -0.99 -12.09
CA ALA A 377 -17.03 -1.49 -11.32
C ALA A 377 -15.79 -0.58 -11.47
N ILE A 378 -15.55 -0.01 -12.66
CA ILE A 378 -14.46 0.96 -12.87
C ILE A 378 -14.73 2.25 -12.10
N THR A 379 -15.97 2.74 -12.13
CA THR A 379 -16.35 3.97 -11.44
C THR A 379 -16.30 3.81 -9.92
N GLU A 380 -16.83 2.72 -9.38
CA GLU A 380 -16.71 2.39 -7.94
C GLU A 380 -15.26 2.25 -7.50
N ARG A 381 -14.42 1.58 -8.31
CA ARG A 381 -13.00 1.41 -7.98
C ARG A 381 -12.23 2.72 -7.94
N ARG A 382 -12.55 3.66 -8.82
CA ARG A 382 -11.81 4.93 -8.96
C ARG A 382 -12.38 6.07 -8.15
N PHE A 383 -13.68 6.05 -7.87
CA PHE A 383 -14.45 7.16 -7.31
C PHE A 383 -15.45 6.69 -6.25
N GLY A 384 -15.21 5.54 -5.61
CA GLY A 384 -16.16 4.90 -4.68
C GLY A 384 -16.61 5.84 -3.56
N SER A 385 -15.70 6.64 -3.00
CA SER A 385 -16.04 7.61 -1.95
C SER A 385 -17.08 8.68 -2.35
N LEU A 386 -17.36 8.85 -3.65
CA LEU A 386 -18.43 9.73 -4.11
C LEU A 386 -19.81 9.03 -4.10
N PHE A 387 -19.82 7.72 -3.88
CA PHE A 387 -20.99 6.84 -4.03
C PHE A 387 -21.18 5.89 -2.84
N ASP A 388 -20.59 6.19 -1.67
CA ASP A 388 -20.59 5.29 -0.50
C ASP A 388 -22.02 4.90 -0.05
N ASP A 389 -22.97 5.82 -0.13
CA ASP A 389 -24.37 5.58 0.21
C ASP A 389 -25.26 5.32 -1.03
N ALA A 390 -24.66 5.29 -2.23
CA ALA A 390 -25.39 5.13 -3.47
C ALA A 390 -25.43 3.66 -3.92
N ARG A 391 -26.51 3.28 -4.59
CA ARG A 391 -26.70 1.95 -5.13
C ARG A 391 -26.33 1.90 -6.62
N ALA A 392 -25.37 1.08 -6.98
CA ALA A 392 -24.94 0.87 -8.37
C ALA A 392 -25.88 -0.11 -9.11
N VAL A 393 -26.43 0.30 -10.25
CA VAL A 393 -27.35 -0.51 -11.04
C VAL A 393 -27.03 -0.40 -12.54
N ALA A 394 -26.94 -1.57 -13.22
CA ALA A 394 -26.92 -1.65 -14.68
C ALA A 394 -28.32 -2.03 -15.16
N GLU A 395 -29.08 -1.06 -15.65
CA GLU A 395 -30.46 -1.27 -16.10
C GLU A 395 -30.60 -1.23 -17.63
N LYS A 396 -31.57 -1.96 -18.16
CA LYS A 396 -31.94 -1.90 -19.59
C LYS A 396 -33.00 -0.84 -19.79
N ASP A 397 -32.71 0.17 -20.60
CA ASP A 397 -33.58 1.28 -20.88
C ASP A 397 -33.43 1.68 -22.36
N ALA A 398 -34.56 1.72 -23.08
CA ALA A 398 -34.63 2.03 -24.52
C ALA A 398 -33.60 1.25 -25.37
N GLY A 399 -33.49 -0.06 -25.15
CA GLY A 399 -32.62 -0.95 -25.93
C GLY A 399 -31.12 -0.90 -25.53
N LYS A 400 -30.72 -0.01 -24.61
CA LYS A 400 -29.35 0.11 -24.12
C LYS A 400 -29.25 -0.22 -22.63
N TYR A 401 -28.05 -0.62 -22.16
CA TYR A 401 -27.77 -0.80 -20.76
C TYR A 401 -27.11 0.45 -20.18
N ARG A 402 -27.75 1.05 -19.17
CA ARG A 402 -27.30 2.28 -18.51
C ARG A 402 -26.69 1.97 -17.16
N SER A 403 -25.51 2.54 -16.91
CA SER A 403 -24.78 2.39 -15.65
C SER A 403 -25.12 3.56 -14.73
N ARG A 404 -25.82 3.32 -13.63
CA ARG A 404 -26.38 4.36 -12.75
C ARG A 404 -26.10 4.11 -11.28
N PHE A 405 -25.92 5.21 -10.52
CA PHE A 405 -25.82 5.25 -9.06
C PHE A 405 -27.05 5.97 -8.51
N TYR A 406 -27.85 5.29 -7.72
CA TYR A 406 -29.11 5.75 -7.16
C TYR A 406 -28.98 6.12 -5.69
N GLY A 407 -29.84 7.03 -5.19
CA GLY A 407 -29.98 7.32 -3.76
C GLY A 407 -29.23 8.56 -3.29
N LEU A 408 -28.68 9.36 -4.18
CA LEU A 408 -27.89 10.55 -3.87
C LEU A 408 -28.80 11.76 -3.56
N SER A 409 -28.32 12.69 -2.75
CA SER A 409 -28.87 14.04 -2.67
C SER A 409 -28.52 14.83 -3.93
N GLU A 410 -29.19 15.94 -4.17
CA GLU A 410 -28.91 16.82 -5.31
C GLU A 410 -27.45 17.30 -5.31
N LYS A 411 -26.95 17.71 -4.14
CA LYS A 411 -25.59 18.20 -3.96
C LYS A 411 -24.57 17.11 -4.26
N GLU A 412 -24.75 15.92 -3.66
CA GLU A 412 -23.86 14.77 -3.88
C GLU A 412 -23.82 14.37 -5.36
N ALA A 413 -24.97 14.29 -6.03
CA ALA A 413 -25.05 13.96 -7.45
C ALA A 413 -24.32 14.99 -8.34
N LYS A 414 -24.47 16.28 -8.06
CA LYS A 414 -23.79 17.37 -8.78
C LYS A 414 -22.29 17.35 -8.52
N ASP A 415 -21.86 17.16 -7.27
CA ASP A 415 -20.44 17.13 -6.90
C ASP A 415 -19.73 15.88 -7.46
N ALA A 416 -20.37 14.73 -7.37
CA ALA A 416 -19.87 13.50 -7.99
C ALA A 416 -19.69 13.67 -9.51
N CYS A 417 -20.70 14.25 -10.17
CA CYS A 417 -20.65 14.46 -11.63
C CYS A 417 -19.60 15.50 -12.04
N ARG A 418 -19.37 16.53 -11.24
CA ARG A 418 -18.28 17.51 -11.45
C ARG A 418 -16.92 16.82 -11.35
N THR A 419 -16.69 16.01 -10.33
CA THR A 419 -15.45 15.25 -10.14
C THR A 419 -15.21 14.24 -11.26
N LEU A 420 -16.25 13.51 -11.68
CA LEU A 420 -16.15 12.57 -12.80
C LEU A 420 -15.76 13.26 -14.10
N LYS A 421 -16.41 14.40 -14.43
CA LYS A 421 -16.11 15.19 -15.64
C LYS A 421 -14.68 15.77 -15.60
N ALA A 422 -14.22 16.27 -14.48
CA ALA A 422 -12.84 16.74 -14.28
C ALA A 422 -11.80 15.61 -14.52
N ASN A 423 -12.19 14.36 -14.33
CA ASN A 423 -11.38 13.17 -14.60
C ASN A 423 -11.70 12.50 -15.94
N ARG A 424 -12.31 13.24 -16.88
CA ARG A 424 -12.66 12.79 -18.24
C ARG A 424 -13.57 11.55 -18.26
N GLN A 425 -14.43 11.39 -17.24
CA GLN A 425 -15.44 10.33 -17.20
C GLN A 425 -16.80 10.87 -17.64
N PRO A 426 -17.57 10.11 -18.43
CA PRO A 426 -18.91 10.50 -18.80
C PRO A 426 -19.80 10.57 -17.55
N CYS A 427 -20.59 11.65 -17.42
CA CYS A 427 -21.51 11.80 -16.31
C CYS A 427 -22.72 12.66 -16.66
N ALA A 428 -23.91 12.18 -16.29
CA ALA A 428 -25.15 12.91 -16.31
C ALA A 428 -25.87 12.80 -14.97
N VAL A 429 -26.37 13.92 -14.45
CA VAL A 429 -27.21 13.98 -13.25
C VAL A 429 -28.66 13.87 -13.67
N ILE A 430 -29.40 12.93 -13.08
CA ILE A 430 -30.81 12.66 -13.37
C ILE A 430 -31.63 13.02 -12.14
N PRO A 431 -32.56 13.99 -12.21
CA PRO A 431 -33.44 14.33 -11.12
C PRO A 431 -34.43 13.18 -10.81
N PRO A 432 -35.00 13.16 -9.60
CA PRO A 432 -36.08 12.23 -9.28
C PRO A 432 -37.26 12.45 -10.24
N SER A 433 -37.85 11.35 -10.71
CA SER A 433 -39.09 11.42 -11.49
C SER A 433 -40.17 12.11 -10.65
N ARG A 434 -40.75 13.19 -11.16
CA ARG A 434 -41.99 13.73 -10.62
C ARG A 434 -43.04 12.63 -10.75
N GLY A 435 -43.48 12.05 -9.60
CA GLY A 435 -44.57 11.09 -9.54
C GLY A 435 -45.91 11.73 -9.86
#